data_8c526d9dd679cf9b226d124d8210e2bf
#
_entry.id   8c526d9dd679cf9b226d124d8210e2bf
#
_cell.length_a   1.000
_cell.length_b   1.000
_cell.length_c   1.000
_cell.angle_alpha   90.00
_cell.angle_beta   90.00
_cell.angle_gamma   90.00
#
_symmetry.space_group_name_H-M   'P 1'
#
loop_
_entity.id
_entity.type
_entity.pdbx_description
1 polymer ?
#
loop_
_entity_poly.entity_id
_entity_poly.type
_entity_poly.pdbx_seq_one_letter_code
_entity_poly.pdbx_strand_id
1 'polypeptide(L)'
;MPNELPTDRLPTIEETRAMHERAVRARKKKKLQKTLATAGLVLLALALAAALALFAREKLQSLDKPLDAKTAQPSQTQPVPQEPDIPAAEPDPEPEPSPEPQPDPEPEIQPEPASQPESEPEPQPEAPAEKTYAPADVTDETKTLDLELYSENALLIDLESNTILAQKNADARIYPASMTKVMTVLVAAEQITDWDATFTMTQSIIDPLFLADASMAGFVHGEEVSMMDLLYGAVLPSGAEATEALAIVCAGSEEAFAELMNEKAQALGLQDTHFVDASGLHDENHYTTLSDMAIIMQAALDNPRCREVLTSVHHTSAATGQNPEGVAMTNKFLYRIRPQQTGTVDIQAAKTGYTAQAMNCCVSYGIMENGRAAICVTAHAWTGDYCITDHLALYGTYCGN
;
A
#
# COMPACT_ATOMS: atom_id res chain seq x y z
N MET A 1 42.00 21.87 -16.98
CA MET A 1 41.94 21.87 -15.52
C MET A 1 40.79 20.96 -15.14
N PRO A 2 40.98 19.75 -14.60
CA PRO A 2 39.88 18.89 -14.12
C PRO A 2 39.40 19.46 -12.79
N ASN A 3 38.08 19.63 -12.67
CA ASN A 3 37.39 19.95 -11.44
C ASN A 3 37.65 18.82 -10.44
N GLU A 4 38.44 19.09 -9.44
CA GLU A 4 38.54 18.26 -8.25
C GLU A 4 37.18 18.30 -7.55
N LEU A 5 36.53 17.13 -7.43
CA LEU A 5 35.41 16.90 -6.54
C LEU A 5 35.88 17.17 -5.12
N PRO A 6 35.17 17.95 -4.30
CA PRO A 6 35.57 18.19 -2.93
C PRO A 6 35.42 16.91 -2.10
N THR A 7 36.51 16.59 -1.42
CA THR A 7 36.76 15.67 -0.34
C THR A 7 35.54 15.09 0.39
N ASP A 8 35.60 13.79 0.62
CA ASP A 8 34.91 12.79 1.45
C ASP A 8 34.37 13.22 2.84
N ARG A 9 33.86 14.40 2.99
CA ARG A 9 33.17 14.81 4.22
C ARG A 9 31.67 14.72 4.00
N LEU A 10 31.00 13.86 4.76
CA LEU A 10 29.53 13.90 4.84
C LEU A 10 29.07 15.32 5.22
N PRO A 11 28.04 15.87 4.56
CA PRO A 11 27.53 17.20 4.88
C PRO A 11 27.01 17.22 6.33
N THR A 12 27.20 18.34 7.01
CA THR A 12 26.66 18.56 8.34
C THR A 12 25.13 18.55 8.32
N ILE A 13 24.51 18.35 9.48
CA ILE A 13 23.04 18.38 9.63
C ILE A 13 22.47 19.72 9.10
N GLU A 14 23.13 20.85 9.38
CA GLU A 14 22.72 22.16 8.87
C GLU A 14 22.82 22.28 7.36
N GLU A 15 23.93 21.81 6.77
CA GLU A 15 24.12 21.80 5.32
C GLU A 15 23.06 20.94 4.62
N THR A 16 22.75 19.78 5.21
CA THR A 16 21.72 18.87 4.72
C THR A 16 20.34 19.50 4.81
N ARG A 17 20.01 20.16 5.94
CA ARG A 17 18.76 20.89 6.11
C ARG A 17 18.59 21.96 5.04
N ALA A 18 19.64 22.76 4.80
CA ALA A 18 19.62 23.77 3.76
C ALA A 18 19.47 23.19 2.35
N MET A 19 20.10 22.04 2.06
CA MET A 19 19.96 21.33 0.79
C MET A 19 18.52 20.81 0.59
N HIS A 20 17.92 20.23 1.63
CA HIS A 20 16.54 19.75 1.60
C HIS A 20 15.56 20.91 1.34
N GLU A 21 15.65 22.00 2.11
CA GLU A 21 14.79 23.15 1.90
C GLU A 21 14.87 23.68 0.46
N ARG A 22 16.09 23.71 -0.13
CA ARG A 22 16.27 24.05 -1.55
C ARG A 22 15.59 23.06 -2.48
N ALA A 23 15.71 21.75 -2.19
CA ALA A 23 15.07 20.69 -2.98
C ALA A 23 13.53 20.76 -2.89
N VAL A 24 12.97 20.98 -1.69
CA VAL A 24 11.53 21.17 -1.50
C VAL A 24 11.01 22.39 -2.25
N ARG A 25 11.71 23.54 -2.15
CA ARG A 25 11.38 24.76 -2.92
C ARG A 25 11.44 24.51 -4.44
N ALA A 26 12.44 23.77 -4.90
CA ALA A 26 12.56 23.41 -6.32
C ALA A 26 11.42 22.49 -6.78
N ARG A 27 11.04 21.48 -5.97
CA ARG A 27 9.89 20.60 -6.26
C ARG A 27 8.58 21.38 -6.28
N LYS A 28 8.31 22.24 -5.30
CA LYS A 28 7.13 23.14 -5.28
C LYS A 28 7.07 24.02 -6.53
N LYS A 29 8.21 24.62 -6.93
CA LYS A 29 8.28 25.43 -8.15
C LYS A 29 7.99 24.61 -9.41
N LYS A 30 8.51 23.37 -9.49
CA LYS A 30 8.28 22.46 -10.62
C LYS A 30 6.83 21.99 -10.70
N LYS A 31 6.21 21.71 -9.54
CA LYS A 31 4.77 21.36 -9.44
C LYS A 31 3.89 22.53 -9.89
N LEU A 32 4.18 23.75 -9.41
CA LEU A 32 3.47 24.97 -9.83
C LEU A 32 3.61 25.22 -11.34
N GLN A 33 4.80 25.04 -11.90
CA GLN A 33 5.03 25.16 -13.35
C GLN A 33 4.24 24.14 -14.16
N LYS A 34 4.17 22.88 -13.70
CA LYS A 34 3.34 21.83 -14.34
C LYS A 34 1.84 22.22 -14.29
N THR A 35 1.34 22.66 -13.12
CA THR A 35 -0.06 23.07 -12.97
C THR A 35 -0.40 24.26 -13.86
N LEU A 36 0.46 25.26 -13.94
CA LEU A 36 0.28 26.41 -14.83
C LEU A 36 0.32 26.03 -16.32
N ALA A 37 1.19 25.10 -16.69
CA ALA A 37 1.27 24.59 -18.07
C ALA A 37 -0.01 23.82 -18.44
N THR A 38 -0.53 22.97 -17.54
CA THR A 38 -1.80 22.24 -17.75
C THR A 38 -2.97 23.20 -17.83
N ALA A 39 -3.07 24.19 -16.95
CA ALA A 39 -4.09 25.22 -17.01
C ALA A 39 -4.03 26.02 -18.31
N GLY A 40 -2.82 26.36 -18.79
CA GLY A 40 -2.64 27.03 -20.09
C GLY A 40 -3.13 26.18 -21.26
N LEU A 41 -2.86 24.87 -21.27
CA LEU A 41 -3.36 23.94 -22.29
C LEU A 41 -4.90 23.84 -22.29
N VAL A 42 -5.51 23.79 -21.12
CA VAL A 42 -6.99 23.76 -20.99
C VAL A 42 -7.61 25.06 -21.53
N LEU A 43 -7.05 26.22 -21.18
CA LEU A 43 -7.53 27.49 -21.68
C LEU A 43 -7.38 27.61 -23.20
N LEU A 44 -6.26 27.11 -23.76
CA LEU A 44 -6.05 27.07 -25.21
C LEU A 44 -7.07 26.18 -25.91
N ALA A 45 -7.36 24.98 -25.34
CA ALA A 45 -8.37 24.08 -25.88
C ALA A 45 -9.78 24.70 -25.86
N LEU A 46 -10.15 25.40 -24.77
CA LEU A 46 -11.41 26.12 -24.65
C LEU A 46 -11.52 27.27 -25.66
N ALA A 47 -10.46 28.03 -25.88
CA ALA A 47 -10.41 29.10 -26.88
C ALA A 47 -10.57 28.54 -28.30
N LEU A 48 -9.94 27.41 -28.60
CA LEU A 48 -10.03 26.73 -29.88
C LEU A 48 -11.48 26.22 -30.13
N ALA A 49 -12.10 25.61 -29.11
CA ALA A 49 -13.47 25.17 -29.17
C ALA A 49 -14.45 26.34 -29.41
N ALA A 50 -14.26 27.47 -28.73
CA ALA A 50 -15.05 28.68 -28.92
C ALA A 50 -14.89 29.26 -30.34
N ALA A 51 -13.66 29.27 -30.87
CA ALA A 51 -13.39 29.74 -32.25
C ALA A 51 -14.07 28.82 -33.30
N LEU A 52 -14.03 27.50 -33.12
CA LEU A 52 -14.71 26.54 -33.96
C LEU A 52 -16.23 26.69 -33.91
N ALA A 53 -16.81 26.95 -32.73
CA ALA A 53 -18.23 27.20 -32.57
C ALA A 53 -18.70 28.50 -33.28
N LEU A 54 -17.89 29.57 -33.20
CA LEU A 54 -18.15 30.82 -33.91
C LEU A 54 -18.07 30.63 -35.43
N PHE A 55 -17.07 29.92 -35.93
CA PHE A 55 -16.91 29.59 -37.33
C PHE A 55 -18.06 28.74 -37.87
N ALA A 56 -18.51 27.74 -37.11
CA ALA A 56 -19.67 26.92 -37.45
C ALA A 56 -20.95 27.74 -37.50
N ARG A 57 -21.13 28.68 -36.56
CA ARG A 57 -22.29 29.61 -36.54
C ARG A 57 -22.32 30.55 -37.74
N GLU A 58 -21.16 31.09 -38.14
CA GLU A 58 -21.03 31.97 -39.30
C GLU A 58 -21.33 31.23 -40.60
N LYS A 59 -20.87 29.96 -40.71
CA LYS A 59 -21.17 29.11 -41.87
C LYS A 59 -22.63 28.73 -41.95
N LEU A 60 -23.31 28.43 -40.82
CA LEU A 60 -24.77 28.20 -40.80
C LEU A 60 -25.57 29.43 -41.21
N GLN A 61 -25.17 30.65 -40.78
CA GLN A 61 -25.81 31.90 -41.19
C GLN A 61 -25.60 32.24 -42.67
N SER A 62 -24.52 31.75 -43.29
CA SER A 62 -24.28 31.91 -44.72
C SER A 62 -25.15 30.99 -45.61
N LEU A 63 -25.71 29.92 -45.03
CA LEU A 63 -26.62 28.99 -45.72
C LEU A 63 -28.08 29.44 -45.68
N ASP A 64 -28.45 30.41 -44.82
CA ASP A 64 -29.79 30.94 -44.66
C ASP A 64 -30.10 32.18 -45.56
N LYS A 65 -29.24 32.51 -46.54
CA LYS A 65 -29.55 33.55 -47.49
C LYS A 65 -30.61 33.02 -48.49
N PRO A 66 -31.79 33.69 -48.65
CA PRO A 66 -32.79 33.25 -49.58
C PRO A 66 -32.28 33.33 -51.05
N LEU A 67 -32.30 32.22 -51.72
CA LEU A 67 -32.10 32.18 -53.19
C LEU A 67 -33.27 32.92 -53.87
N ASP A 68 -32.95 33.98 -54.56
CA ASP A 68 -33.94 34.73 -55.43
C ASP A 68 -34.65 33.77 -56.36
N ALA A 69 -35.97 33.75 -56.23
CA ALA A 69 -36.88 33.01 -57.06
C ALA A 69 -36.96 33.63 -58.49
N LYS A 70 -36.33 32.99 -59.45
CA LYS A 70 -36.73 33.16 -60.86
C LYS A 70 -36.66 31.83 -61.60
N THR A 71 -37.89 31.39 -62.00
CA THR A 71 -38.22 30.58 -63.19
C THR A 71 -37.65 29.16 -63.29
N ALA A 72 -38.49 28.14 -62.95
CA ALA A 72 -38.49 26.90 -63.69
C ALA A 72 -39.87 26.24 -63.59
N GLN A 73 -40.40 25.86 -64.74
CA GLN A 73 -41.71 25.19 -65.02
C GLN A 73 -41.77 23.80 -64.32
N PRO A 74 -42.97 23.27 -64.10
CA PRO A 74 -43.17 22.00 -63.40
C PRO A 74 -42.83 20.83 -64.31
N SER A 75 -41.93 19.98 -63.84
CA SER A 75 -41.65 18.67 -64.44
C SER A 75 -42.30 17.57 -63.58
N GLN A 76 -42.90 16.64 -64.32
CA GLN A 76 -43.78 15.59 -63.86
C GLN A 76 -43.22 14.71 -62.74
N THR A 77 -44.09 14.44 -61.78
CA THR A 77 -44.00 13.43 -60.76
C THR A 77 -43.80 12.01 -61.30
N GLN A 78 -42.69 11.35 -60.91
CA GLN A 78 -42.62 9.89 -60.94
C GLN A 78 -42.84 9.38 -59.52
N PRO A 79 -43.50 8.25 -59.31
CA PRO A 79 -43.83 7.74 -57.98
C PRO A 79 -42.61 7.11 -57.32
N VAL A 80 -42.45 7.43 -55.99
CA VAL A 80 -41.48 6.83 -55.05
C VAL A 80 -41.84 5.35 -54.90
N PRO A 81 -40.91 4.45 -54.95
CA PRO A 81 -41.12 3.04 -54.57
C PRO A 81 -41.40 2.94 -53.07
N GLN A 82 -42.50 2.23 -52.75
CA GLN A 82 -42.82 1.84 -51.36
C GLN A 82 -41.77 0.88 -50.81
N GLU A 83 -41.31 1.16 -49.64
CA GLU A 83 -40.57 0.18 -48.80
C GLU A 83 -41.47 -1.03 -48.50
N PRO A 84 -40.91 -2.24 -48.46
CA PRO A 84 -41.71 -3.41 -48.13
C PRO A 84 -42.04 -3.41 -46.63
N ASP A 85 -43.32 -3.64 -46.33
CA ASP A 85 -43.85 -3.91 -44.99
C ASP A 85 -43.10 -5.06 -44.35
N ILE A 86 -42.49 -4.77 -43.20
CA ILE A 86 -41.96 -5.79 -42.27
C ILE A 86 -43.16 -6.24 -41.43
N PRO A 87 -43.55 -7.52 -41.46
CA PRO A 87 -44.64 -7.99 -40.61
C PRO A 87 -44.22 -7.91 -39.15
N ALA A 88 -45.11 -7.41 -38.31
CA ALA A 88 -44.97 -7.38 -36.86
C ALA A 88 -44.75 -8.79 -36.33
N ALA A 89 -43.72 -8.95 -35.52
CA ALA A 89 -43.46 -10.17 -34.79
C ALA A 89 -44.61 -10.44 -33.81
N GLU A 90 -45.14 -11.66 -33.86
CA GLU A 90 -46.10 -12.18 -32.87
C GLU A 90 -45.46 -12.18 -31.50
N PRO A 91 -46.20 -11.89 -30.41
CA PRO A 91 -45.66 -11.97 -29.05
C PRO A 91 -45.39 -13.43 -28.68
N ASP A 92 -44.23 -13.65 -28.04
CA ASP A 92 -43.85 -14.93 -27.46
C ASP A 92 -44.95 -15.45 -26.50
N PRO A 93 -45.24 -16.76 -26.52
CA PRO A 93 -46.20 -17.36 -25.60
C PRO A 93 -45.71 -17.24 -24.16
N GLU A 94 -46.63 -16.91 -23.25
CA GLU A 94 -46.42 -16.95 -21.80
C GLU A 94 -45.89 -18.32 -21.35
N PRO A 95 -44.91 -18.38 -20.42
CA PRO A 95 -44.43 -19.66 -19.90
C PRO A 95 -45.53 -20.35 -19.09
N GLU A 96 -45.75 -21.62 -19.41
CA GLU A 96 -46.65 -22.49 -18.64
C GLU A 96 -46.25 -22.56 -17.16
N PRO A 97 -47.20 -22.61 -16.23
CA PRO A 97 -46.92 -22.70 -14.81
C PRO A 97 -46.23 -24.02 -14.50
N SER A 98 -45.10 -23.94 -13.77
CA SER A 98 -44.39 -25.09 -13.19
C SER A 98 -45.33 -25.92 -12.31
N PRO A 99 -45.26 -27.25 -12.40
CA PRO A 99 -46.07 -28.13 -11.53
C PRO A 99 -45.71 -27.93 -10.07
N GLU A 100 -46.75 -27.90 -9.21
CA GLU A 100 -46.65 -27.87 -7.75
C GLU A 100 -45.78 -29.04 -7.25
N PRO A 101 -44.92 -28.83 -6.25
CA PRO A 101 -44.12 -29.91 -5.66
C PRO A 101 -45.07 -30.88 -4.94
N GLN A 102 -44.95 -32.16 -5.27
CA GLN A 102 -45.61 -33.24 -4.54
C GLN A 102 -45.04 -33.30 -3.10
N PRO A 103 -45.86 -33.59 -2.10
CA PRO A 103 -45.39 -33.73 -0.73
C PRO A 103 -44.43 -34.93 -0.62
N ASP A 104 -43.32 -34.71 0.07
CA ASP A 104 -42.35 -35.74 0.43
C ASP A 104 -43.01 -36.86 1.23
N PRO A 105 -42.65 -38.14 1.01
CA PRO A 105 -43.12 -39.23 1.81
C PRO A 105 -42.60 -39.11 3.28
N GLU A 106 -43.48 -39.36 4.25
CA GLU A 106 -43.14 -39.42 5.67
C GLU A 106 -41.93 -40.33 5.90
N PRO A 107 -40.95 -39.93 6.74
CA PRO A 107 -39.81 -40.76 7.05
C PRO A 107 -40.24 -41.99 7.89
N GLU A 108 -39.95 -43.19 7.38
CA GLU A 108 -40.03 -44.43 8.15
C GLU A 108 -39.15 -44.36 9.39
N ILE A 109 -39.74 -44.54 10.56
CA ILE A 109 -39.04 -44.62 11.84
C ILE A 109 -38.28 -45.94 11.88
N GLN A 110 -36.95 -45.89 11.64
CA GLN A 110 -36.05 -47.01 11.94
C GLN A 110 -35.81 -47.06 13.48
N PRO A 111 -35.78 -48.26 14.08
CA PRO A 111 -35.49 -48.40 15.52
C PRO A 111 -34.07 -47.93 15.83
N GLU A 112 -33.89 -47.09 16.86
CA GLU A 112 -32.62 -46.64 17.40
C GLU A 112 -31.66 -47.81 17.67
N PRO A 113 -30.43 -47.75 17.19
CA PRO A 113 -29.39 -48.68 17.63
C PRO A 113 -29.00 -48.33 19.08
N ALA A 114 -28.89 -49.38 19.90
CA ALA A 114 -28.52 -49.30 21.31
C ALA A 114 -27.27 -48.42 21.51
N SER A 115 -27.41 -47.50 22.46
CA SER A 115 -26.34 -46.57 22.90
C SER A 115 -25.06 -47.33 23.26
N GLN A 116 -24.02 -47.11 22.49
CA GLN A 116 -22.66 -47.42 22.93
C GLN A 116 -22.24 -46.42 24.00
N PRO A 117 -21.42 -46.81 24.98
CA PRO A 117 -20.96 -45.87 26.01
C PRO A 117 -20.17 -44.77 25.36
N GLU A 118 -20.58 -43.54 25.64
CA GLU A 118 -19.91 -42.30 25.27
C GLU A 118 -18.44 -42.37 25.71
N SER A 119 -17.51 -42.45 24.76
CA SER A 119 -16.10 -42.27 25.05
C SER A 119 -15.89 -40.82 25.53
N GLU A 120 -15.26 -40.66 26.71
CA GLU A 120 -14.81 -39.36 27.19
C GLU A 120 -14.15 -38.59 26.04
N PRO A 121 -14.53 -37.29 25.85
CA PRO A 121 -13.87 -36.47 24.78
C PRO A 121 -12.40 -36.40 25.09
N GLU A 122 -11.57 -36.82 24.11
CA GLU A 122 -10.14 -36.55 24.17
C GLU A 122 -9.93 -35.02 24.38
N PRO A 123 -9.00 -34.63 25.26
CA PRO A 123 -8.74 -33.22 25.50
C PRO A 123 -8.35 -32.57 24.15
N GLN A 124 -9.17 -31.62 23.70
CA GLN A 124 -8.83 -30.80 22.57
C GLN A 124 -7.47 -30.14 22.84
N PRO A 125 -6.55 -30.11 21.88
CA PRO A 125 -5.30 -29.37 22.04
C PRO A 125 -5.66 -27.95 22.47
N GLU A 126 -5.15 -27.51 23.61
CA GLU A 126 -5.27 -26.12 24.03
C GLU A 126 -4.80 -25.24 22.87
N ALA A 127 -5.63 -24.29 22.44
CA ALA A 127 -5.22 -23.29 21.48
C ALA A 127 -3.93 -22.64 21.99
N PRO A 128 -2.91 -22.40 21.13
CA PRO A 128 -1.69 -21.76 21.56
C PRO A 128 -2.04 -20.47 22.31
N ALA A 129 -1.51 -20.29 23.52
CA ALA A 129 -1.74 -19.09 24.29
C ALA A 129 -1.39 -17.88 23.42
N GLU A 130 -2.32 -16.93 23.27
CA GLU A 130 -2.09 -15.72 22.52
C GLU A 130 -0.89 -14.99 23.10
N LYS A 131 0.12 -14.73 22.26
CA LYS A 131 1.33 -14.04 22.67
C LYS A 131 0.97 -12.60 23.01
N THR A 132 1.23 -12.18 24.24
CA THR A 132 1.03 -10.80 24.68
C THR A 132 2.28 -9.99 24.33
N TYR A 133 2.08 -8.83 23.73
CA TYR A 133 3.12 -7.85 23.47
C TYR A 133 3.00 -6.72 24.49
N ALA A 134 4.13 -6.22 24.96
CA ALA A 134 4.18 -5.10 25.89
C ALA A 134 5.20 -4.07 25.41
N PRO A 135 4.98 -2.78 25.68
CA PRO A 135 6.02 -1.76 25.48
C PRO A 135 7.31 -2.17 26.18
N ALA A 136 8.44 -1.87 25.57
CA ALA A 136 9.73 -2.17 26.18
C ALA A 136 10.00 -1.26 27.38
N ASP A 137 10.64 -1.81 28.40
CA ASP A 137 10.91 -1.10 29.64
C ASP A 137 12.12 -0.16 29.52
N VAL A 138 11.98 1.03 30.10
CA VAL A 138 13.11 1.93 30.39
C VAL A 138 13.78 1.43 31.65
N THR A 139 15.09 1.20 31.60
CA THR A 139 15.91 0.75 32.73
C THR A 139 17.03 1.75 33.02
N ASP A 140 17.75 1.55 34.12
CA ASP A 140 18.95 2.35 34.45
C ASP A 140 20.07 2.21 33.39
N GLU A 141 19.99 1.16 32.54
CA GLU A 141 20.93 0.91 31.45
C GLU A 141 20.52 1.59 30.16
N THR A 142 19.25 2.04 30.04
CA THR A 142 18.74 2.76 28.87
C THR A 142 19.54 4.04 28.62
N LYS A 143 20.15 4.13 27.45
CA LYS A 143 20.93 5.31 27.07
C LYS A 143 20.05 6.38 26.45
N THR A 144 20.13 7.60 26.98
CA THR A 144 19.71 8.78 26.23
C THR A 144 20.71 8.98 25.11
N LEU A 145 20.22 9.07 23.87
CA LEU A 145 21.09 9.20 22.70
C LEU A 145 21.82 10.55 22.71
N ASP A 146 23.11 10.50 22.88
CA ASP A 146 24.08 11.58 22.69
C ASP A 146 24.78 11.48 21.32
N LEU A 147 24.49 10.43 20.56
CA LEU A 147 24.93 10.30 19.16
C LEU A 147 24.27 11.35 18.28
N GLU A 148 25.06 11.95 17.41
CA GLU A 148 24.51 12.75 16.31
C GLU A 148 23.80 11.83 15.31
N LEU A 149 22.48 11.75 15.43
CA LEU A 149 21.61 11.07 14.47
C LEU A 149 20.97 12.08 13.53
N TYR A 150 20.81 11.67 12.28
CA TYR A 150 20.07 12.43 11.27
C TYR A 150 18.55 12.36 11.48
N SER A 151 18.08 11.35 12.19
CA SER A 151 16.68 11.19 12.59
C SER A 151 16.35 12.01 13.83
N GLU A 152 15.17 12.64 13.86
CA GLU A 152 14.69 13.39 15.02
C GLU A 152 14.19 12.46 16.13
N ASN A 153 13.71 11.27 15.74
CA ASN A 153 13.19 10.23 16.64
C ASN A 153 13.96 8.92 16.41
N ALA A 154 14.33 8.24 17.48
CA ALA A 154 15.03 6.96 17.43
C ALA A 154 14.69 6.08 18.63
N LEU A 155 14.61 4.77 18.40
CA LEU A 155 14.37 3.75 19.41
C LEU A 155 15.13 2.49 19.03
N LEU A 156 15.82 1.89 19.99
CA LEU A 156 16.45 0.58 19.86
C LEU A 156 16.07 -0.28 21.06
N ILE A 157 15.50 -1.46 20.79
CA ILE A 157 14.97 -2.38 21.79
C ILE A 157 15.69 -3.72 21.68
N ASP A 158 16.03 -4.31 22.81
CA ASP A 158 16.38 -5.72 22.95
C ASP A 158 15.12 -6.54 23.21
N LEU A 159 14.80 -7.49 22.34
CA LEU A 159 13.57 -8.27 22.42
C LEU A 159 13.60 -9.40 23.44
N GLU A 160 14.78 -9.88 23.85
CA GLU A 160 14.87 -10.96 24.84
C GLU A 160 14.57 -10.43 26.24
N SER A 161 15.18 -9.30 26.60
CA SER A 161 14.92 -8.62 27.88
C SER A 161 13.71 -7.71 27.85
N ASN A 162 13.15 -7.43 26.69
CA ASN A 162 12.13 -6.41 26.46
C ASN A 162 12.51 -5.04 27.03
N THR A 163 13.77 -4.61 26.82
CA THR A 163 14.28 -3.35 27.36
C THR A 163 14.72 -2.40 26.26
N ILE A 164 14.56 -1.11 26.53
CA ILE A 164 15.05 -0.05 25.64
C ILE A 164 16.55 0.10 25.85
N LEU A 165 17.35 -0.19 24.83
CA LEU A 165 18.80 0.02 24.86
C LEU A 165 19.15 1.50 24.70
N ALA A 166 18.47 2.19 23.77
CA ALA A 166 18.68 3.60 23.52
C ALA A 166 17.43 4.24 22.92
N GLN A 167 17.16 5.49 23.28
CA GLN A 167 15.99 6.21 22.75
C GLN A 167 16.19 7.73 22.65
N LYS A 168 15.45 8.32 21.73
CA LYS A 168 15.30 9.77 21.53
C LYS A 168 13.88 10.04 21.02
N ASN A 169 13.06 10.72 21.82
CA ASN A 169 11.67 11.05 21.49
C ASN A 169 10.84 9.84 21.02
N ALA A 170 10.98 8.67 21.67
CA ALA A 170 10.38 7.41 21.20
C ALA A 170 8.85 7.43 21.25
N ASP A 171 8.24 8.12 22.20
CA ASP A 171 6.80 8.19 22.41
C ASP A 171 6.14 9.40 21.72
N ALA A 172 6.92 10.17 20.95
CA ALA A 172 6.36 11.25 20.16
C ALA A 172 5.53 10.67 19.00
N ARG A 173 4.33 11.24 18.78
CA ARG A 173 3.53 10.87 17.60
C ARG A 173 4.26 11.25 16.33
N ILE A 174 4.31 10.32 15.42
CA ILE A 174 4.88 10.46 14.07
C ILE A 174 3.86 10.01 13.02
N TYR A 175 4.05 10.46 11.80
CA TYR A 175 3.40 9.88 10.63
C TYR A 175 4.23 8.68 10.16
N PRO A 176 3.66 7.45 10.15
CA PRO A 176 4.43 6.24 9.81
C PRO A 176 4.79 6.14 8.33
N ALA A 177 4.10 6.87 7.47
CA ALA A 177 4.19 6.68 6.02
C ALA A 177 4.09 5.17 5.69
N SER A 178 4.85 4.66 4.74
CA SER A 178 4.78 3.24 4.36
C SER A 178 5.31 2.24 5.42
N MET A 179 5.72 2.65 6.62
CA MET A 179 5.86 1.69 7.73
C MET A 179 4.52 1.08 8.13
N THR A 180 3.40 1.77 7.86
CA THR A 180 2.02 1.27 7.94
C THR A 180 1.86 -0.12 7.33
N LYS A 181 2.57 -0.40 6.22
CA LYS A 181 2.46 -1.67 5.49
C LYS A 181 2.90 -2.90 6.29
N VAL A 182 3.59 -2.72 7.41
CA VAL A 182 3.87 -3.82 8.36
C VAL A 182 2.58 -4.27 9.03
N MET A 183 1.73 -3.33 9.47
CA MET A 183 0.39 -3.65 10.00
C MET A 183 -0.52 -4.22 8.90
N THR A 184 -0.47 -3.64 7.70
CA THR A 184 -1.25 -4.11 6.55
C THR A 184 -0.99 -5.58 6.24
N VAL A 185 0.28 -5.99 6.12
CA VAL A 185 0.59 -7.39 5.83
C VAL A 185 0.29 -8.31 7.01
N LEU A 186 0.40 -7.83 8.25
CA LEU A 186 0.01 -8.60 9.43
C LEU A 186 -1.49 -8.90 9.42
N VAL A 187 -2.34 -7.87 9.29
CA VAL A 187 -3.80 -8.03 9.24
C VAL A 187 -4.20 -8.88 8.03
N ALA A 188 -3.63 -8.61 6.84
CA ALA A 188 -3.92 -9.40 5.65
C ALA A 188 -3.54 -10.88 5.84
N ALA A 189 -2.39 -11.17 6.42
CA ALA A 189 -1.95 -12.55 6.66
C ALA A 189 -2.81 -13.31 7.68
N GLU A 190 -3.50 -12.59 8.57
CA GLU A 190 -4.46 -13.16 9.53
C GLU A 190 -5.86 -13.34 8.92
N GLN A 191 -6.27 -12.50 7.97
CA GLN A 191 -7.59 -12.53 7.35
C GLN A 191 -7.68 -13.46 6.13
N ILE A 192 -6.58 -13.60 5.36
CA ILE A 192 -6.59 -14.44 4.15
C ILE A 192 -6.69 -15.91 4.52
N THR A 193 -7.76 -16.56 4.11
CA THR A 193 -8.01 -17.99 4.32
C THR A 193 -7.69 -18.84 3.10
N ASP A 194 -7.88 -18.30 1.90
CA ASP A 194 -7.54 -18.96 0.63
C ASP A 194 -6.27 -18.35 0.03
N TRP A 195 -5.15 -19.02 0.23
CA TRP A 195 -3.84 -18.59 -0.26
C TRP A 195 -3.56 -18.98 -1.70
N ASP A 196 -4.38 -19.84 -2.28
CA ASP A 196 -4.29 -20.23 -3.69
C ASP A 196 -5.10 -19.27 -4.58
N ALA A 197 -5.91 -18.40 -3.99
CA ALA A 197 -6.66 -17.38 -4.70
C ALA A 197 -5.74 -16.33 -5.34
N THR A 198 -6.25 -15.70 -6.40
CA THR A 198 -5.63 -14.54 -7.05
C THR A 198 -6.56 -13.33 -6.99
N PHE A 199 -5.99 -12.14 -7.09
CA PHE A 199 -6.72 -10.89 -7.24
C PHE A 199 -6.46 -10.30 -8.61
N THR A 200 -7.54 -9.96 -9.33
CA THR A 200 -7.41 -9.28 -10.63
C THR A 200 -7.24 -7.77 -10.41
N MET A 201 -6.05 -7.27 -10.70
CA MET A 201 -5.74 -5.84 -10.54
C MET A 201 -6.61 -4.96 -11.44
N THR A 202 -7.16 -3.89 -10.91
CA THR A 202 -8.07 -3.00 -11.64
C THR A 202 -7.48 -1.61 -11.86
N GLN A 203 -7.93 -0.94 -12.94
CA GLN A 203 -7.49 0.42 -13.23
C GLN A 203 -8.00 1.42 -12.18
N SER A 204 -9.14 1.14 -11.55
CA SER A 204 -9.68 1.96 -10.46
C SER A 204 -8.80 2.00 -9.20
N ILE A 205 -7.98 0.99 -8.98
CA ILE A 205 -6.96 0.96 -7.94
C ILE A 205 -5.72 1.75 -8.38
N ILE A 206 -5.25 1.51 -9.61
CA ILE A 206 -3.97 2.04 -10.10
C ILE A 206 -4.00 3.55 -10.29
N ASP A 207 -5.04 4.10 -10.96
CA ASP A 207 -5.06 5.50 -11.35
C ASP A 207 -5.02 6.48 -10.17
N PRO A 208 -5.82 6.34 -9.09
CA PRO A 208 -5.76 7.24 -7.94
C PRO A 208 -4.39 7.22 -7.26
N LEU A 209 -3.80 6.04 -7.10
CA LEU A 209 -2.50 5.85 -6.46
C LEU A 209 -1.36 6.43 -7.29
N PHE A 210 -1.42 6.25 -8.63
CA PHE A 210 -0.46 6.87 -9.54
C PHE A 210 -0.55 8.41 -9.51
N LEU A 211 -1.75 8.97 -9.46
CA LEU A 211 -1.97 10.42 -9.34
C LEU A 211 -1.50 10.97 -7.99
N ALA A 212 -1.59 10.17 -6.94
CA ALA A 212 -1.08 10.49 -5.60
C ALA A 212 0.46 10.41 -5.49
N ASP A 213 1.17 10.00 -6.56
CA ASP A 213 2.63 9.75 -6.56
C ASP A 213 3.02 8.66 -5.52
N ALA A 214 2.12 7.69 -5.31
CA ALA A 214 2.35 6.55 -4.42
C ALA A 214 3.43 5.62 -4.99
N SER A 215 4.14 4.91 -4.11
CA SER A 215 5.03 3.84 -4.56
C SER A 215 4.21 2.68 -5.10
N MET A 216 4.59 2.16 -6.27
CA MET A 216 3.92 1.06 -6.95
C MET A 216 4.85 -0.16 -7.02
N ALA A 217 4.26 -1.36 -6.91
CA ALA A 217 4.98 -2.62 -7.14
C ALA A 217 5.23 -2.85 -8.63
N GLY A 218 4.26 -2.47 -9.45
CA GLY A 218 4.31 -2.61 -10.90
C GLY A 218 3.28 -3.59 -11.46
N PHE A 219 2.31 -4.00 -10.65
CA PHE A 219 1.16 -4.76 -11.11
C PHE A 219 0.26 -3.90 -11.99
N VAL A 220 -0.24 -4.46 -13.09
CA VAL A 220 -0.98 -3.71 -14.10
C VAL A 220 -2.44 -4.19 -14.21
N HIS A 221 -3.28 -3.39 -14.84
CA HIS A 221 -4.69 -3.71 -15.05
C HIS A 221 -4.90 -5.06 -15.75
N GLY A 222 -5.81 -5.86 -15.20
CA GLY A 222 -6.14 -7.21 -15.70
C GLY A 222 -5.14 -8.29 -15.31
N GLU A 223 -4.12 -7.97 -14.52
CA GLU A 223 -3.16 -8.94 -14.01
C GLU A 223 -3.75 -9.72 -12.84
N GLU A 224 -3.64 -11.05 -12.88
CA GLU A 224 -4.02 -11.93 -11.77
C GLU A 224 -2.81 -12.14 -10.86
N VAL A 225 -2.87 -11.55 -9.67
CA VAL A 225 -1.75 -11.54 -8.71
C VAL A 225 -2.09 -12.45 -7.54
N SER A 226 -1.17 -13.35 -7.18
CA SER A 226 -1.34 -14.24 -6.03
C SER A 226 -1.32 -13.47 -4.69
N MET A 227 -1.95 -14.02 -3.65
CA MET A 227 -1.96 -13.41 -2.32
C MET A 227 -0.55 -13.20 -1.78
N MET A 228 0.36 -14.15 -1.99
CA MET A 228 1.76 -13.99 -1.59
C MET A 228 2.47 -12.89 -2.39
N ASP A 229 2.26 -12.79 -3.70
CA ASP A 229 2.86 -11.74 -4.51
C ASP A 229 2.34 -10.34 -4.12
N LEU A 230 1.08 -10.23 -3.67
CA LEU A 230 0.55 -9.00 -3.08
C LEU A 230 1.27 -8.62 -1.78
N LEU A 231 1.55 -9.60 -0.88
CA LEU A 231 2.34 -9.33 0.33
C LEU A 231 3.76 -8.86 -0.02
N TYR A 232 4.43 -9.54 -0.97
CA TYR A 232 5.74 -9.11 -1.47
C TYR A 232 5.68 -7.72 -2.11
N GLY A 233 4.64 -7.44 -2.91
CA GLY A 233 4.40 -6.15 -3.54
C GLY A 233 4.23 -5.01 -2.52
N ALA A 234 3.53 -5.26 -1.42
CA ALA A 234 3.33 -4.31 -0.33
C ALA A 234 4.65 -4.00 0.41
N VAL A 235 5.48 -5.03 0.65
CA VAL A 235 6.68 -4.88 1.50
C VAL A 235 7.90 -4.41 0.71
N LEU A 236 8.31 -5.12 -0.36
CA LEU A 236 9.60 -4.91 -1.01
C LEU A 236 9.69 -3.57 -1.75
N PRO A 237 8.88 -3.32 -2.79
CA PRO A 237 8.84 -2.04 -3.49
C PRO A 237 7.96 -1.01 -2.77
N SER A 238 7.24 -1.42 -1.72
CA SER A 238 6.27 -0.56 -1.01
C SER A 238 5.03 -0.21 -1.85
N GLY A 239 4.55 -1.15 -2.68
CA GLY A 239 3.45 -0.96 -3.63
C GLY A 239 2.12 -0.66 -2.94
N ALA A 240 1.52 0.50 -3.26
CA ALA A 240 0.24 0.90 -2.71
C ALA A 240 -0.92 0.14 -3.38
N GLU A 241 -0.81 -0.19 -4.67
CA GLU A 241 -1.80 -1.02 -5.37
C GLU A 241 -1.90 -2.42 -4.76
N ALA A 242 -0.77 -2.95 -4.26
CA ALA A 242 -0.77 -4.24 -3.59
C ALA A 242 -1.49 -4.15 -2.23
N THR A 243 -1.32 -3.06 -1.47
CA THR A 243 -2.03 -2.88 -0.19
C THR A 243 -3.51 -2.65 -0.38
N GLU A 244 -3.91 -1.90 -1.40
CA GLU A 244 -5.32 -1.69 -1.77
C GLU A 244 -5.98 -3.01 -2.18
N ALA A 245 -5.29 -3.82 -2.99
CA ALA A 245 -5.77 -5.14 -3.36
C ALA A 245 -5.98 -6.05 -2.14
N LEU A 246 -5.02 -6.07 -1.20
CA LEU A 246 -5.14 -6.81 0.06
C LEU A 246 -6.33 -6.30 0.90
N ALA A 247 -6.52 -4.99 0.98
CA ALA A 247 -7.63 -4.39 1.71
C ALA A 247 -9.00 -4.83 1.14
N ILE A 248 -9.13 -4.80 -0.19
CA ILE A 248 -10.35 -5.25 -0.88
C ILE A 248 -10.60 -6.75 -0.65
N VAL A 249 -9.56 -7.58 -0.75
CA VAL A 249 -9.68 -9.04 -0.51
C VAL A 249 -10.12 -9.34 0.91
N CYS A 250 -9.55 -8.65 1.90
CA CYS A 250 -9.78 -8.96 3.32
C CYS A 250 -11.06 -8.34 3.88
N ALA A 251 -11.45 -7.14 3.40
CA ALA A 251 -12.53 -6.35 4.00
C ALA A 251 -13.51 -5.74 3.00
N GLY A 252 -13.27 -5.89 1.69
CA GLY A 252 -14.11 -5.33 0.63
C GLY A 252 -13.85 -3.87 0.30
N SER A 253 -13.20 -3.10 1.19
CA SER A 253 -12.77 -1.71 0.94
C SER A 253 -11.56 -1.33 1.81
N GLU A 254 -10.87 -0.24 1.44
CA GLU A 254 -9.75 0.29 2.21
C GLU A 254 -10.21 0.82 3.58
N GLU A 255 -11.36 1.48 3.65
CA GLU A 255 -11.93 1.99 4.90
C GLU A 255 -12.24 0.86 5.90
N ALA A 256 -12.92 -0.20 5.44
CA ALA A 256 -13.22 -1.36 6.28
C ALA A 256 -11.95 -2.09 6.71
N PHE A 257 -10.93 -2.12 5.86
CA PHE A 257 -9.64 -2.70 6.22
C PHE A 257 -8.88 -1.85 7.25
N ALA A 258 -8.95 -0.52 7.16
CA ALA A 258 -8.38 0.37 8.17
C ALA A 258 -9.04 0.18 9.55
N GLU A 259 -10.35 -0.14 9.59
CA GLU A 259 -11.02 -0.55 10.83
C GLU A 259 -10.40 -1.83 11.41
N LEU A 260 -10.17 -2.88 10.58
CA LEU A 260 -9.48 -4.08 11.03
C LEU A 260 -8.05 -3.81 11.53
N MET A 261 -7.33 -2.88 10.89
CA MET A 261 -6.01 -2.47 11.35
C MET A 261 -6.08 -1.78 12.72
N ASN A 262 -7.10 -0.96 12.98
CA ASN A 262 -7.32 -0.30 14.27
C ASN A 262 -7.77 -1.31 15.36
N GLU A 263 -8.60 -2.29 15.02
CA GLU A 263 -8.94 -3.39 15.92
C GLU A 263 -7.68 -4.19 16.29
N LYS A 264 -6.81 -4.48 15.31
CA LYS A 264 -5.52 -5.14 15.57
C LYS A 264 -4.60 -4.29 16.44
N ALA A 265 -4.54 -2.98 16.21
CA ALA A 265 -3.79 -2.05 17.06
C ALA A 265 -4.28 -2.11 18.52
N GLN A 266 -5.59 -2.11 18.72
CA GLN A 266 -6.20 -2.26 20.04
C GLN A 266 -5.86 -3.63 20.68
N ALA A 267 -5.95 -4.72 19.92
CA ALA A 267 -5.61 -6.07 20.39
C ALA A 267 -4.12 -6.19 20.78
N LEU A 268 -3.23 -5.47 20.12
CA LEU A 268 -1.80 -5.38 20.45
C LEU A 268 -1.53 -4.41 21.62
N GLY A 269 -2.53 -3.71 22.14
CA GLY A 269 -2.40 -2.77 23.25
C GLY A 269 -1.81 -1.41 22.85
N LEU A 270 -1.79 -1.06 21.56
CA LEU A 270 -1.24 0.20 21.06
C LEU A 270 -2.19 1.36 21.42
N GLN A 271 -1.66 2.39 22.09
CA GLN A 271 -2.47 3.48 22.63
C GLN A 271 -2.38 4.76 21.79
N ASP A 272 -1.27 4.93 21.09
CA ASP A 272 -0.95 6.13 20.31
C ASP A 272 -0.78 5.81 18.82
N THR A 273 -1.57 4.85 18.32
CA THR A 273 -1.59 4.43 16.92
C THR A 273 -3.01 4.48 16.36
N HIS A 274 -3.15 5.04 15.17
CA HIS A 274 -4.41 5.06 14.42
C HIS A 274 -4.13 5.04 12.92
N PHE A 275 -4.87 4.20 12.20
CA PHE A 275 -4.78 4.02 10.76
C PHE A 275 -6.04 4.50 10.06
N VAL A 276 -5.90 5.15 8.90
CA VAL A 276 -7.01 5.58 8.04
C VAL A 276 -6.94 4.98 6.64
N ASP A 277 -5.79 4.39 6.27
CA ASP A 277 -5.56 3.70 5.01
C ASP A 277 -4.57 2.54 5.20
N ALA A 278 -4.46 1.67 4.18
CA ALA A 278 -3.58 0.51 4.18
C ALA A 278 -2.16 0.81 3.67
N SER A 279 -1.93 1.99 3.10
CA SER A 279 -0.71 2.32 2.35
C SER A 279 0.25 3.21 3.13
N GLY A 280 -0.26 4.01 4.08
CA GLY A 280 0.45 5.05 4.81
C GLY A 280 0.60 6.34 4.00
N LEU A 281 -0.30 6.63 3.07
CA LEU A 281 -0.45 7.97 2.51
C LEU A 281 -0.79 8.96 3.62
N HIS A 282 -0.41 10.24 3.42
CA HIS A 282 -0.52 11.18 4.52
C HIS A 282 -1.95 11.60 4.82
N ASP A 283 -2.37 11.36 6.05
CA ASP A 283 -3.54 11.94 6.71
C ASP A 283 -3.14 12.38 8.12
N GLU A 284 -3.75 13.44 8.65
CA GLU A 284 -3.46 13.97 10.01
C GLU A 284 -3.87 12.99 11.11
N ASN A 285 -4.86 12.11 10.83
CA ASN A 285 -5.34 11.07 11.73
C ASN A 285 -4.61 9.74 11.57
N HIS A 286 -3.63 9.63 10.66
CA HIS A 286 -2.83 8.45 10.44
C HIS A 286 -1.49 8.59 11.14
N TYR A 287 -1.37 8.09 12.37
CA TYR A 287 -0.22 8.29 13.23
C TYR A 287 0.15 7.04 14.04
N THR A 288 1.36 7.03 14.55
CA THR A 288 1.90 6.01 15.48
C THR A 288 3.00 6.63 16.36
N THR A 289 3.61 5.81 17.23
CA THR A 289 4.87 6.10 17.92
C THR A 289 5.95 5.10 17.50
N LEU A 290 7.21 5.35 17.87
CA LEU A 290 8.27 4.38 17.61
C LEU A 290 8.09 3.12 18.48
N SER A 291 7.60 3.30 19.70
CA SER A 291 7.30 2.20 20.63
C SER A 291 6.22 1.27 20.07
N ASP A 292 5.11 1.84 19.58
CA ASP A 292 4.01 1.08 18.97
C ASP A 292 4.47 0.40 17.67
N MET A 293 5.27 1.09 16.85
CA MET A 293 5.80 0.53 15.60
C MET A 293 6.72 -0.67 15.83
N ALA A 294 7.48 -0.67 16.94
CA ALA A 294 8.30 -1.80 17.33
C ALA A 294 7.44 -3.02 17.70
N ILE A 295 6.33 -2.83 18.41
CA ILE A 295 5.36 -3.89 18.74
C ILE A 295 4.74 -4.45 17.46
N ILE A 296 4.32 -3.58 16.53
CA ILE A 296 3.76 -4.01 15.23
C ILE A 296 4.77 -4.87 14.47
N MET A 297 6.03 -4.44 14.41
CA MET A 297 7.08 -5.21 13.73
C MET A 297 7.32 -6.56 14.40
N GLN A 298 7.33 -6.61 15.73
CA GLN A 298 7.47 -7.86 16.47
C GLN A 298 6.32 -8.83 16.19
N ALA A 299 5.07 -8.35 16.25
CA ALA A 299 3.88 -9.14 15.95
C ALA A 299 3.90 -9.66 14.50
N ALA A 300 4.27 -8.81 13.54
CA ALA A 300 4.40 -9.21 12.15
C ALA A 300 5.47 -10.30 11.95
N LEU A 301 6.60 -10.19 12.64
CA LEU A 301 7.66 -11.20 12.57
C LEU A 301 7.30 -12.53 13.24
N ASP A 302 6.31 -12.58 14.12
CA ASP A 302 5.80 -13.83 14.68
C ASP A 302 4.85 -14.57 13.71
N ASN A 303 4.28 -13.87 12.74
CA ASN A 303 3.53 -14.49 11.66
C ASN A 303 4.49 -15.02 10.57
N PRO A 304 4.45 -16.33 10.22
CA PRO A 304 5.40 -16.92 9.28
C PRO A 304 5.41 -16.26 7.90
N ARG A 305 4.25 -15.86 7.36
CA ARG A 305 4.13 -15.25 6.04
C ARG A 305 4.67 -13.81 6.04
N CYS A 306 4.35 -13.05 7.09
CA CYS A 306 4.91 -11.71 7.24
C CYS A 306 6.42 -11.76 7.43
N ARG A 307 6.93 -12.70 8.23
CA ARG A 307 8.38 -12.92 8.40
C ARG A 307 9.04 -13.19 7.06
N GLU A 308 8.47 -14.08 6.23
CA GLU A 308 8.99 -14.42 4.91
C GLU A 308 9.16 -13.17 4.04
N VAL A 309 8.12 -12.35 3.90
CA VAL A 309 8.18 -11.17 3.03
C VAL A 309 9.04 -10.05 3.62
N LEU A 310 9.01 -9.83 4.95
CA LEU A 310 9.79 -8.78 5.61
C LEU A 310 11.30 -9.06 5.58
N THR A 311 11.71 -10.34 5.56
CA THR A 311 13.13 -10.73 5.53
C THR A 311 13.69 -10.88 4.11
N SER A 312 12.84 -10.85 3.09
CA SER A 312 13.25 -11.00 1.70
C SER A 312 13.88 -9.72 1.15
N VAL A 313 15.01 -9.87 0.44
CA VAL A 313 15.67 -8.76 -0.27
C VAL A 313 15.12 -8.62 -1.67
N HIS A 314 14.93 -9.74 -2.35
CA HIS A 314 14.45 -9.81 -3.75
C HIS A 314 13.34 -10.85 -3.85
N HIS A 315 12.37 -10.56 -4.70
CA HIS A 315 11.36 -11.49 -5.13
C HIS A 315 10.96 -11.16 -6.58
N THR A 316 10.58 -12.16 -7.35
CA THR A 316 9.95 -11.98 -8.66
C THR A 316 8.61 -12.67 -8.61
N SER A 317 7.53 -11.95 -8.89
CA SER A 317 6.18 -12.52 -8.88
C SER A 317 6.04 -13.64 -9.91
N ALA A 318 4.99 -14.43 -9.78
CA ALA A 318 4.61 -15.39 -10.82
C ALA A 318 4.46 -14.68 -12.17
N ALA A 319 4.79 -15.39 -13.25
CA ALA A 319 4.57 -14.90 -14.61
C ALA A 319 3.07 -14.85 -14.91
N THR A 320 2.63 -13.74 -15.50
CA THR A 320 1.24 -13.52 -15.92
C THR A 320 1.16 -13.19 -17.40
N GLY A 321 -0.05 -13.12 -17.96
CA GLY A 321 -0.22 -12.69 -19.34
C GLY A 321 0.25 -11.26 -19.60
N GLN A 322 0.18 -10.39 -18.59
CA GLN A 322 0.58 -8.98 -18.63
C GLN A 322 2.08 -8.80 -18.35
N ASN A 323 2.62 -9.60 -17.44
CA ASN A 323 4.03 -9.62 -17.05
C ASN A 323 4.62 -11.02 -17.25
N PRO A 324 5.02 -11.42 -18.48
CA PRO A 324 5.48 -12.78 -18.77
C PRO A 324 6.77 -13.20 -18.04
N GLU A 325 7.55 -12.25 -17.56
CA GLU A 325 8.76 -12.51 -16.75
C GLU A 325 8.52 -12.30 -15.25
N GLY A 326 7.26 -12.00 -14.86
CA GLY A 326 6.93 -11.56 -13.51
C GLY A 326 7.41 -10.15 -13.20
N VAL A 327 7.02 -9.63 -12.05
CA VAL A 327 7.42 -8.32 -11.53
C VAL A 327 8.60 -8.50 -10.57
N ALA A 328 9.76 -7.93 -10.92
CA ALA A 328 10.95 -7.96 -10.06
C ALA A 328 10.84 -6.91 -8.94
N MET A 329 10.89 -7.34 -7.69
CA MET A 329 10.72 -6.53 -6.50
C MET A 329 11.97 -6.56 -5.63
N THR A 330 12.30 -5.42 -5.00
CA THR A 330 13.49 -5.30 -4.14
C THR A 330 13.19 -4.47 -2.90
N ASN A 331 13.51 -5.01 -1.73
CA ASN A 331 13.59 -4.26 -0.48
C ASN A 331 14.85 -3.38 -0.50
N LYS A 332 14.67 -2.12 -0.87
CA LYS A 332 15.80 -1.18 -1.07
C LYS A 332 16.62 -0.94 0.18
N PHE A 333 16.00 -1.01 1.37
CA PHE A 333 16.72 -0.83 2.62
C PHE A 333 17.65 -2.02 2.90
N LEU A 334 17.12 -3.24 2.89
CA LEU A 334 17.91 -4.44 3.12
C LEU A 334 19.02 -4.61 2.06
N TYR A 335 18.70 -4.34 0.78
CA TYR A 335 19.67 -4.38 -0.30
C TYR A 335 20.86 -3.44 -0.07
N ARG A 336 20.61 -2.26 0.53
CA ARG A 336 21.63 -1.22 0.74
C ARG A 336 22.35 -1.36 2.07
N ILE A 337 21.67 -1.79 3.15
CA ILE A 337 22.28 -1.86 4.48
C ILE A 337 23.15 -3.12 4.66
N ARG A 338 22.71 -4.26 4.13
CA ARG A 338 23.42 -5.55 4.33
C ARG A 338 24.90 -5.53 3.92
N PRO A 339 25.30 -4.95 2.78
CA PRO A 339 26.71 -4.85 2.42
C PRO A 339 27.55 -3.95 3.35
N GLN A 340 26.91 -3.11 4.17
CA GLN A 340 27.56 -2.15 5.04
C GLN A 340 27.63 -2.61 6.50
N GLN A 341 27.06 -3.77 6.83
CA GLN A 341 27.07 -4.32 8.17
C GLN A 341 28.50 -4.72 8.57
N THR A 342 28.91 -4.30 9.76
CA THR A 342 30.27 -4.48 10.27
C THR A 342 30.35 -5.54 11.39
N GLY A 343 29.48 -6.57 11.35
CA GLY A 343 29.67 -7.78 12.14
C GLY A 343 28.96 -7.84 13.49
N THR A 344 28.41 -6.74 14.03
CA THR A 344 27.76 -6.79 15.36
C THR A 344 26.29 -7.23 15.34
N VAL A 345 25.59 -7.00 14.24
CA VAL A 345 24.17 -7.35 14.07
C VAL A 345 23.91 -7.75 12.62
N ASP A 346 23.23 -8.86 12.41
CA ASP A 346 22.68 -9.25 11.11
C ASP A 346 21.27 -8.69 10.96
N ILE A 347 21.11 -7.62 10.16
CA ILE A 347 19.83 -6.96 9.93
C ILE A 347 19.04 -7.78 8.89
N GLN A 348 17.98 -8.43 9.35
CA GLN A 348 17.24 -9.42 8.56
C GLN A 348 15.95 -8.91 7.97
N ALA A 349 15.22 -8.01 8.66
CA ALA A 349 13.96 -7.49 8.18
C ALA A 349 13.92 -5.96 8.27
N ALA A 350 13.20 -5.32 7.36
CA ALA A 350 12.99 -3.88 7.42
C ALA A 350 11.83 -3.40 6.56
N LYS A 351 11.23 -2.28 6.99
CA LYS A 351 10.27 -1.51 6.19
C LYS A 351 10.57 -0.02 6.31
N THR A 352 10.68 0.66 5.17
CA THR A 352 10.86 2.12 5.09
C THR A 352 9.55 2.83 4.83
N GLY A 353 9.49 4.11 5.20
CA GLY A 353 8.40 5.01 4.84
C GLY A 353 8.93 6.39 4.41
N TYR A 354 8.19 7.05 3.54
CA TYR A 354 8.41 8.43 3.16
C TYR A 354 7.11 9.10 2.70
N THR A 355 6.80 10.22 3.29
CA THR A 355 5.93 11.27 2.76
C THR A 355 6.60 12.62 3.00
N ALA A 356 6.07 13.69 2.43
CA ALA A 356 6.65 15.02 2.67
C ALA A 356 6.53 15.44 4.15
N GLN A 357 5.53 14.93 4.85
CA GLN A 357 5.24 15.24 6.27
C GLN A 357 5.99 14.29 7.22
N ALA A 358 6.01 12.99 6.92
CA ALA A 358 6.75 12.00 7.72
C ALA A 358 8.27 12.10 7.55
N MET A 359 8.73 12.69 6.44
CA MET A 359 10.11 12.57 5.99
C MET A 359 10.50 11.09 5.81
N ASN A 360 11.77 10.72 5.98
CA ASN A 360 12.16 9.31 5.90
C ASN A 360 12.10 8.66 7.27
N CYS A 361 11.48 7.50 7.32
CA CYS A 361 11.37 6.67 8.50
C CYS A 361 11.66 5.20 8.16
N CYS A 362 12.06 4.43 9.16
CA CYS A 362 12.36 3.02 8.99
C CYS A 362 12.17 2.25 10.31
N VAL A 363 11.65 1.03 10.18
CA VAL A 363 11.74 0.00 11.22
C VAL A 363 12.56 -1.16 10.68
N SER A 364 13.49 -1.68 11.49
CA SER A 364 14.28 -2.86 11.15
C SER A 364 14.41 -3.80 12.34
N TYR A 365 14.68 -5.06 12.01
CA TYR A 365 14.93 -6.15 12.96
C TYR A 365 16.27 -6.80 12.62
N GLY A 366 17.07 -7.06 13.63
CA GLY A 366 18.37 -7.69 13.49
C GLY A 366 18.66 -8.70 14.60
N ILE A 367 19.57 -9.63 14.30
CA ILE A 367 20.09 -10.63 15.24
C ILE A 367 21.51 -10.24 15.61
N MET A 368 21.78 -10.09 16.90
CA MET A 368 23.08 -9.81 17.46
C MET A 368 23.98 -11.06 17.41
N GLU A 369 25.31 -10.90 17.55
CA GLU A 369 26.26 -12.02 17.57
C GLU A 369 25.96 -13.07 18.64
N ASN A 370 25.41 -12.64 19.78
CA ASN A 370 25.02 -13.53 20.88
C ASN A 370 23.70 -14.26 20.65
N GLY A 371 23.05 -14.08 19.47
CA GLY A 371 21.78 -14.68 19.09
C GLY A 371 20.55 -13.92 19.57
N ARG A 372 20.68 -12.86 20.37
CA ARG A 372 19.55 -12.02 20.82
C ARG A 372 19.05 -11.16 19.66
N ALA A 373 17.78 -10.85 19.67
CA ALA A 373 17.13 -10.04 18.65
C ALA A 373 16.93 -8.60 19.11
N ALA A 374 17.05 -7.66 18.17
CA ALA A 374 16.77 -6.25 18.42
C ALA A 374 15.90 -5.65 17.33
N ILE A 375 15.08 -4.67 17.71
CA ILE A 375 14.33 -3.81 16.77
C ILE A 375 14.84 -2.38 16.89
N CYS A 376 15.11 -1.77 15.73
CA CYS A 376 15.45 -0.36 15.60
C CYS A 376 14.38 0.38 14.83
N VAL A 377 13.91 1.51 15.34
CA VAL A 377 12.94 2.38 14.68
C VAL A 377 13.49 3.80 14.63
N THR A 378 13.47 4.43 13.46
CA THR A 378 13.85 5.84 13.29
C THR A 378 12.81 6.60 12.48
N ALA A 379 12.63 7.90 12.76
CA ALA A 379 11.72 8.76 12.03
C ALA A 379 12.26 10.18 11.87
N HIS A 380 11.70 10.89 10.87
CA HIS A 380 12.07 12.26 10.51
C HIS A 380 13.53 12.42 10.08
N ALA A 381 14.08 11.44 9.33
CA ALA A 381 15.38 11.60 8.68
C ALA A 381 15.25 12.36 7.36
N TRP A 382 16.26 13.18 7.02
CA TRP A 382 16.25 14.02 5.81
C TRP A 382 16.32 13.22 4.52
N THR A 383 17.03 12.10 4.52
CA THR A 383 17.15 11.19 3.36
C THR A 383 17.05 9.74 3.77
N GLY A 384 16.70 8.86 2.83
CA GLY A 384 16.71 7.42 3.08
C GLY A 384 18.09 6.85 3.40
N ASP A 385 19.17 7.50 2.94
CA ASP A 385 20.55 7.12 3.28
C ASP A 385 20.86 7.39 4.76
N TYR A 386 20.30 8.44 5.31
CA TYR A 386 20.46 8.77 6.71
C TYR A 386 19.76 7.76 7.64
N CYS A 387 18.60 7.21 7.23
CA CYS A 387 18.01 6.09 7.97
C CYS A 387 18.98 4.91 8.06
N ILE A 388 19.68 4.57 6.96
CA ILE A 388 20.66 3.49 6.93
C ILE A 388 21.83 3.81 7.87
N THR A 389 22.38 5.03 7.80
CA THR A 389 23.47 5.48 8.65
C THR A 389 23.09 5.43 10.12
N ASP A 390 21.91 5.91 10.48
CA ASP A 390 21.41 5.93 11.85
C ASP A 390 21.21 4.50 12.39
N HIS A 391 20.63 3.60 11.60
CA HIS A 391 20.47 2.20 12.00
C HIS A 391 21.81 1.50 12.22
N LEU A 392 22.80 1.70 11.35
CA LEU A 392 24.15 1.16 11.53
C LEU A 392 24.81 1.72 12.78
N ALA A 393 24.67 3.01 13.05
CA ALA A 393 25.23 3.66 14.23
C ALA A 393 24.59 3.14 15.53
N LEU A 394 23.25 3.01 15.56
CA LEU A 394 22.50 2.49 16.70
C LEU A 394 22.87 1.04 17.02
N TYR A 395 22.78 0.16 16.03
CA TYR A 395 23.15 -1.25 16.20
C TYR A 395 24.63 -1.41 16.58
N GLY A 396 25.53 -0.71 15.89
CA GLY A 396 26.96 -0.80 16.14
C GLY A 396 27.38 -0.31 17.50
N THR A 397 26.68 0.70 18.06
CA THR A 397 27.03 1.28 19.35
C THR A 397 26.43 0.51 20.54
N TYR A 398 25.19 0.03 20.41
CA TYR A 398 24.45 -0.48 21.57
C TYR A 398 24.19 -1.99 21.55
N CYS A 399 24.46 -2.68 20.42
CA CYS A 399 24.30 -4.13 20.29
C CYS A 399 25.63 -4.89 20.19
N GLY A 400 26.76 -4.21 20.24
CA GLY A 400 28.10 -4.80 20.03
C GLY A 400 28.84 -5.28 21.30
N ASN A 401 28.16 -5.36 22.44
CA ASN A 401 28.81 -5.82 23.72
C ASN A 401 28.12 -7.03 24.30
#